data_dd714b858f2f0d09dc09c2a44a6ed487
#
_entry.id   dd714b858f2f0d09dc09c2a44a6ed487
#
_cell.length_a   1.000
_cell.length_b   1.000
_cell.length_c   1.000
_cell.angle_alpha   90.00
_cell.angle_beta   90.00
_cell.angle_gamma   90.00
#
_symmetry.space_group_name_H-M   'P 1'
#
loop_
_entity.id
_entity.type
_entity.pdbx_description
1 polymer ?
#
loop_
_entity_poly.entity_id
_entity_poly.type
_entity_poly.pdbx_seq_one_letter_code
_entity_poly.pdbx_strand_id
1 'polypeptide(L)'
;MSPTSRMNANGSESGVLPQDALPQVALPQVALLGTGGTIAGVADTPLEQISYQAGVLSVECMLESLPGIEGVARIASRQCGNLPSEDMRPCHWAKLGRDCAQALEDEDMCGVVLTHGTDTLEESAFYLHLTMNSSKPVVLTGAMRPATSLSADGPINIRDAVAVAASPQARARGALIVMNGRIISARTAVKAGTLDVEAFRALESGLLGRVINGQPVFYHSGEDGPVLAGTYAAHAGQDNLPRVDVLYA
;
A
#
# COMPACT_ATOMS: atom_id res chain seq x y z
N MET A 1 -35.79 15.28 -70.06
CA MET A 1 -36.60 15.11 -68.83
C MET A 1 -35.64 15.01 -67.66
N SER A 2 -35.52 16.13 -66.91
CA SER A 2 -34.77 16.18 -65.66
C SER A 2 -35.60 15.67 -64.48
N PRO A 3 -34.99 15.17 -63.43
CA PRO A 3 -35.51 15.45 -62.12
C PRO A 3 -34.46 16.05 -61.16
N THR A 4 -34.73 17.21 -60.78
CA THR A 4 -34.79 17.83 -59.46
C THR A 4 -33.79 17.35 -58.38
N SER A 5 -32.92 18.29 -58.10
CA SER A 5 -32.16 18.51 -56.85
C SER A 5 -33.10 18.50 -55.63
N ARG A 6 -32.67 17.80 -54.56
CA ARG A 6 -33.04 18.13 -53.18
C ARG A 6 -31.78 18.37 -52.36
N MET A 7 -31.55 19.62 -52.02
CA MET A 7 -30.67 20.04 -50.94
C MET A 7 -31.26 19.55 -49.61
N ASN A 8 -30.46 18.89 -48.79
CA ASN A 8 -30.69 18.84 -47.35
C ASN A 8 -29.61 19.69 -46.67
N ALA A 9 -30.04 20.82 -46.18
CA ALA A 9 -29.32 21.65 -45.24
C ALA A 9 -29.50 21.03 -43.86
N ASN A 10 -28.38 20.57 -43.25
CA ASN A 10 -28.13 20.61 -41.84
C ASN A 10 -26.65 20.23 -41.63
N GLY A 11 -25.78 21.24 -41.73
CA GLY A 11 -24.39 21.14 -41.28
C GLY A 11 -24.38 21.28 -39.78
N SER A 12 -24.41 20.15 -39.07
CA SER A 12 -23.90 20.08 -37.70
C SER A 12 -22.49 19.49 -37.77
N GLU A 13 -21.50 20.35 -37.79
CA GLU A 13 -20.14 19.95 -37.47
C GLU A 13 -20.17 19.40 -36.05
N SER A 14 -20.05 18.10 -35.91
CA SER A 14 -19.71 17.48 -34.63
C SER A 14 -18.27 17.86 -34.30
N GLY A 15 -18.09 18.94 -33.56
CA GLY A 15 -16.82 19.33 -33.01
C GLY A 15 -16.35 18.26 -32.04
N VAL A 16 -15.63 17.27 -32.55
CA VAL A 16 -14.81 16.38 -31.72
C VAL A 16 -13.68 17.26 -31.23
N LEU A 17 -13.74 17.65 -29.95
CA LEU A 17 -12.63 18.36 -29.30
C LEU A 17 -11.37 17.48 -29.43
N PRO A 18 -10.22 18.07 -29.78
CA PRO A 18 -8.97 17.33 -29.84
C PRO A 18 -8.70 16.68 -28.48
N GLN A 19 -8.34 15.40 -28.46
CA GLN A 19 -8.00 14.62 -27.24
C GLN A 19 -6.82 15.23 -26.46
N ASP A 20 -6.08 16.15 -27.05
CA ASP A 20 -4.91 16.83 -26.45
C ASP A 20 -5.28 18.03 -25.56
N ALA A 21 -6.55 18.35 -25.38
CA ALA A 21 -7.02 19.53 -24.64
C ALA A 21 -7.38 19.27 -23.18
N LEU A 22 -7.27 18.04 -22.70
CA LEU A 22 -7.44 17.75 -21.26
C LEU A 22 -6.13 18.07 -20.52
N PRO A 23 -6.16 18.86 -19.43
CA PRO A 23 -4.96 19.08 -18.64
C PRO A 23 -4.45 17.73 -18.17
N GLN A 24 -3.20 17.41 -18.49
CA GLN A 24 -2.53 16.24 -17.92
C GLN A 24 -2.42 16.49 -16.41
N VAL A 25 -3.29 15.84 -15.63
CA VAL A 25 -3.18 15.84 -14.18
C VAL A 25 -1.86 15.14 -13.84
N ALA A 26 -0.97 15.88 -13.18
CA ALA A 26 0.30 15.31 -12.74
C ALA A 26 0.04 14.07 -11.87
N LEU A 27 0.74 12.97 -12.15
CA LEU A 27 0.58 11.75 -11.35
C LEU A 27 0.95 12.03 -9.88
N PRO A 28 0.19 11.48 -8.93
CA PRO A 28 0.51 11.57 -7.51
C PRO A 28 1.89 10.96 -7.22
N GLN A 29 2.57 11.49 -6.22
CA GLN A 29 3.86 10.95 -5.77
C GLN A 29 3.66 10.11 -4.51
N VAL A 30 4.24 8.90 -4.50
CA VAL A 30 4.15 7.95 -3.38
C VAL A 30 5.55 7.48 -3.01
N ALA A 31 5.88 7.52 -1.71
CA ALA A 31 7.09 6.90 -1.20
C ALA A 31 6.90 5.39 -1.05
N LEU A 32 7.83 4.59 -1.55
CA LEU A 32 7.87 3.14 -1.34
C LEU A 32 9.09 2.77 -0.51
N LEU A 33 8.86 2.32 0.71
CA LEU A 33 9.89 1.97 1.70
C LEU A 33 10.00 0.45 1.80
N GLY A 34 11.16 -0.11 1.40
CA GLY A 34 11.45 -1.54 1.50
C GLY A 34 11.98 -1.92 2.88
N THR A 35 11.38 -2.91 3.55
CA THR A 35 11.87 -3.39 4.86
C THR A 35 12.26 -4.86 4.86
N GLY A 36 12.06 -5.59 3.77
CA GLY A 36 12.34 -7.01 3.65
C GLY A 36 11.08 -7.88 3.69
N GLY A 37 11.17 -9.04 4.31
CA GLY A 37 10.08 -10.03 4.40
C GLY A 37 9.95 -10.91 3.17
N THR A 38 8.91 -11.74 3.15
CA THR A 38 8.58 -12.70 2.07
C THR A 38 8.40 -12.04 0.72
N ILE A 39 7.86 -10.84 0.68
CA ILE A 39 7.62 -10.06 -0.55
C ILE A 39 8.91 -9.79 -1.33
N ALA A 40 10.04 -9.72 -0.64
CA ALA A 40 11.38 -9.60 -1.18
C ALA A 40 12.15 -10.93 -1.11
N GLY A 41 11.45 -12.04 -0.88
CA GLY A 41 12.03 -13.37 -0.71
C GLY A 41 12.34 -14.07 -2.01
N VAL A 42 13.41 -14.89 -1.99
CA VAL A 42 13.86 -15.69 -3.12
C VAL A 42 13.89 -17.17 -2.70
N ALA A 43 13.23 -18.01 -3.47
CA ALA A 43 13.24 -19.46 -3.35
C ALA A 43 14.09 -20.10 -4.45
N ASP A 44 14.62 -21.29 -4.21
CA ASP A 44 15.44 -22.03 -5.17
C ASP A 44 14.65 -22.50 -6.40
N THR A 45 13.35 -22.74 -6.23
CA THR A 45 12.46 -23.14 -7.33
C THR A 45 11.15 -22.34 -7.29
N PRO A 46 10.48 -22.12 -8.44
CA PRO A 46 9.22 -21.38 -8.50
C PRO A 46 8.03 -22.04 -7.78
N LEU A 47 8.14 -23.32 -7.43
CA LEU A 47 7.10 -24.07 -6.70
C LEU A 47 7.31 -24.04 -5.17
N GLU A 48 8.50 -23.64 -4.73
CA GLU A 48 8.82 -23.54 -3.31
C GLU A 48 8.14 -22.32 -2.68
N GLN A 49 7.36 -22.54 -1.62
CA GLN A 49 6.61 -21.49 -0.93
C GLN A 49 6.95 -21.39 0.56
N ILE A 50 7.67 -22.35 1.11
CA ILE A 50 7.94 -22.45 2.55
C ILE A 50 9.42 -22.23 2.84
N SER A 51 10.32 -22.89 2.08
CA SER A 51 11.77 -22.76 2.23
C SER A 51 12.31 -21.71 1.26
N TYR A 52 12.43 -20.47 1.70
CA TYR A 52 12.98 -19.37 0.91
C TYR A 52 13.82 -18.44 1.81
N GLN A 53 14.68 -17.65 1.20
CA GLN A 53 15.43 -16.61 1.88
C GLN A 53 14.64 -15.30 1.81
N ALA A 54 14.19 -14.79 2.97
CA ALA A 54 13.46 -13.52 3.06
C ALA A 54 14.39 -12.32 2.86
N GLY A 55 13.85 -11.20 2.35
CA GLY A 55 14.55 -9.92 2.30
C GLY A 55 15.73 -9.86 1.32
N VAL A 56 15.78 -10.69 0.29
CA VAL A 56 16.89 -10.73 -0.68
C VAL A 56 16.80 -9.61 -1.71
N LEU A 57 15.60 -9.38 -2.25
CA LEU A 57 15.41 -8.37 -3.29
C LEU A 57 15.34 -6.98 -2.69
N SER A 58 15.98 -6.01 -3.37
CA SER A 58 15.80 -4.60 -3.04
C SER A 58 14.44 -4.08 -3.54
N VAL A 59 14.01 -2.95 -2.99
CA VAL A 59 12.77 -2.31 -3.41
C VAL A 59 12.80 -1.88 -4.88
N GLU A 60 13.98 -1.51 -5.40
CA GLU A 60 14.21 -1.16 -6.80
C GLU A 60 13.99 -2.38 -7.71
N CYS A 61 14.57 -3.53 -7.37
CA CYS A 61 14.35 -4.78 -8.11
C CYS A 61 12.88 -5.20 -8.12
N MET A 62 12.16 -4.99 -7.01
CA MET A 62 10.73 -5.25 -6.97
C MET A 62 9.95 -4.33 -7.89
N LEU A 63 10.31 -3.05 -7.95
CA LEU A 63 9.67 -2.07 -8.86
C LEU A 63 9.88 -2.40 -10.33
N GLU A 64 11.06 -2.85 -10.72
CA GLU A 64 11.36 -3.25 -12.10
C GLU A 64 10.44 -4.39 -12.60
N SER A 65 9.92 -5.19 -11.68
CA SER A 65 8.99 -6.29 -11.96
C SER A 65 7.50 -5.89 -11.98
N LEU A 66 7.18 -4.59 -11.81
CA LEU A 66 5.80 -4.08 -11.70
C LEU A 66 5.36 -3.33 -12.96
N PRO A 67 4.89 -4.02 -14.01
CA PRO A 67 4.46 -3.35 -15.22
C PRO A 67 3.27 -2.41 -14.96
N GLY A 68 3.33 -1.21 -15.50
CA GLY A 68 2.26 -0.21 -15.43
C GLY A 68 2.14 0.53 -14.11
N ILE A 69 3.10 0.37 -13.18
CA ILE A 69 3.11 1.13 -11.93
C ILE A 69 3.29 2.63 -12.18
N GLU A 70 4.03 2.97 -13.23
CA GLU A 70 4.27 4.34 -13.69
C GLU A 70 2.98 5.06 -14.14
N GLY A 71 1.93 4.32 -14.45
CA GLY A 71 0.60 4.86 -14.75
C GLY A 71 -0.26 5.10 -13.50
N VAL A 72 0.19 4.63 -12.32
CA VAL A 72 -0.54 4.80 -11.05
C VAL A 72 0.00 5.98 -10.26
N ALA A 73 1.32 6.07 -10.09
CA ALA A 73 1.98 7.11 -9.32
C ALA A 73 3.44 7.26 -9.73
N ARG A 74 4.04 8.40 -9.41
CA ARG A 74 5.50 8.58 -9.38
C ARG A 74 6.03 7.99 -8.09
N ILE A 75 6.95 7.04 -8.16
CA ILE A 75 7.45 6.33 -6.98
C ILE A 75 8.81 6.90 -6.57
N ALA A 76 8.90 7.30 -5.30
CA ALA A 76 10.17 7.58 -4.63
C ALA A 76 10.52 6.37 -3.75
N SER A 77 11.41 5.48 -4.23
CA SER A 77 11.77 4.27 -3.50
C SER A 77 12.96 4.47 -2.57
N ARG A 78 12.95 3.77 -1.44
CA ARG A 78 14.07 3.71 -0.50
C ARG A 78 14.10 2.38 0.24
N GLN A 79 15.26 1.73 0.28
CA GLN A 79 15.48 0.56 1.13
C GLN A 79 15.73 1.01 2.57
N CYS A 80 14.86 0.62 3.49
CA CYS A 80 14.93 0.97 4.91
C CYS A 80 15.48 -0.16 5.79
N GLY A 81 15.40 -1.39 5.31
CA GLY A 81 15.91 -2.58 5.99
C GLY A 81 15.67 -3.83 5.15
N ASN A 82 16.25 -4.96 5.56
CA ASN A 82 16.08 -6.27 4.95
C ASN A 82 15.91 -7.32 6.05
N LEU A 83 14.88 -7.13 6.88
CA LEU A 83 14.65 -8.00 8.03
C LEU A 83 13.52 -9.00 7.73
N PRO A 84 13.64 -10.25 8.15
CA PRO A 84 12.50 -11.10 8.37
C PRO A 84 11.68 -10.49 9.53
N SER A 85 10.34 -10.53 9.42
CA SER A 85 9.50 -9.74 10.34
C SER A 85 9.47 -10.28 11.77
N GLU A 86 9.79 -11.53 11.99
CA GLU A 86 9.98 -12.12 13.32
C GLU A 86 11.17 -11.51 14.10
N ASP A 87 12.09 -10.88 13.39
CA ASP A 87 13.23 -10.17 14.00
C ASP A 87 12.95 -8.71 14.33
N MET A 88 11.72 -8.23 14.13
CA MET A 88 11.34 -6.86 14.49
C MET A 88 11.51 -6.62 16.00
N ARG A 89 12.10 -5.47 16.34
CA ARG A 89 12.37 -5.00 17.70
C ARG A 89 11.87 -3.56 17.84
N PRO A 90 11.69 -3.04 19.05
CA PRO A 90 11.25 -1.65 19.28
C PRO A 90 12.07 -0.60 18.51
N CYS A 91 13.38 -0.76 18.41
CA CYS A 91 14.24 0.15 17.64
C CYS A 91 13.94 0.15 16.13
N HIS A 92 13.49 -0.99 15.59
CA HIS A 92 13.08 -1.08 14.19
C HIS A 92 11.77 -0.34 13.95
N TRP A 93 10.77 -0.48 14.81
CA TRP A 93 9.53 0.30 14.74
C TRP A 93 9.79 1.80 14.88
N ALA A 94 10.64 2.20 15.83
CA ALA A 94 11.06 3.59 15.98
C ALA A 94 11.69 4.13 14.68
N LYS A 95 12.56 3.32 14.05
CA LYS A 95 13.15 3.67 12.75
C LYS A 95 12.09 3.80 11.66
N LEU A 96 11.15 2.85 11.55
CA LEU A 96 10.05 2.92 10.57
C LEU A 96 9.22 4.19 10.76
N GLY A 97 8.90 4.55 12.00
CA GLY A 97 8.20 5.79 12.31
C GLY A 97 8.95 7.04 11.80
N ARG A 98 10.26 7.12 12.04
CA ARG A 98 11.10 8.22 11.53
C ARG A 98 11.16 8.24 10.00
N ASP A 99 11.36 7.08 9.37
CA ASP A 99 11.43 6.97 7.90
C ASP A 99 10.13 7.39 7.22
N CYS A 100 8.98 6.99 7.78
CA CYS A 100 7.66 7.42 7.31
C CYS A 100 7.43 8.91 7.52
N ALA A 101 7.74 9.44 8.72
CA ALA A 101 7.57 10.85 9.02
C ALA A 101 8.39 11.71 8.05
N GLN A 102 9.67 11.37 7.84
CA GLN A 102 10.55 12.05 6.90
C GLN A 102 10.00 12.04 5.47
N ALA A 103 9.47 10.91 5.00
CA ALA A 103 8.90 10.82 3.66
C ALA A 103 7.63 11.68 3.52
N LEU A 104 6.83 11.83 4.58
CA LEU A 104 5.59 12.59 4.58
C LEU A 104 5.80 14.11 4.78
N GLU A 105 7.01 14.56 5.16
CA GLU A 105 7.38 15.99 5.23
C GLU A 105 7.37 16.65 3.85
N ASP A 106 7.65 15.89 2.78
CA ASP A 106 7.56 16.38 1.42
C ASP A 106 6.08 16.69 1.06
N GLU A 107 5.78 17.95 0.75
CA GLU A 107 4.41 18.38 0.44
C GLU A 107 3.83 17.71 -0.79
N ASP A 108 4.66 17.38 -1.78
CA ASP A 108 4.27 16.69 -3.00
C ASP A 108 3.95 15.21 -2.78
N MET A 109 4.41 14.64 -1.66
CA MET A 109 4.16 13.25 -1.33
C MET A 109 2.70 13.04 -0.91
N CYS A 110 1.98 12.19 -1.64
CA CYS A 110 0.57 11.87 -1.37
C CYS A 110 0.40 10.86 -0.23
N GLY A 111 1.35 9.93 -0.08
CA GLY A 111 1.32 8.89 0.93
C GLY A 111 2.59 8.04 0.94
N VAL A 112 2.66 7.11 1.86
CA VAL A 112 3.78 6.16 2.02
C VAL A 112 3.27 4.74 1.92
N VAL A 113 4.00 3.88 1.22
CA VAL A 113 3.83 2.42 1.20
C VAL A 113 5.06 1.79 1.84
N LEU A 114 4.84 0.84 2.76
CA LEU A 114 5.89 -0.02 3.30
C LEU A 114 5.67 -1.45 2.82
N THR A 115 6.69 -2.06 2.22
CA THR A 115 6.72 -3.52 2.07
C THR A 115 7.27 -4.15 3.34
N HIS A 116 6.61 -5.16 3.87
CA HIS A 116 6.92 -5.72 5.18
C HIS A 116 6.71 -7.24 5.21
N GLY A 117 7.41 -7.94 6.08
CA GLY A 117 7.14 -9.34 6.36
C GLY A 117 5.82 -9.51 7.11
N THR A 118 5.12 -10.60 6.86
CA THR A 118 3.73 -10.74 7.30
C THR A 118 3.55 -11.18 8.76
N ASP A 119 4.60 -11.67 9.45
CA ASP A 119 4.45 -12.20 10.81
C ASP A 119 4.23 -11.12 11.87
N THR A 120 4.78 -9.91 11.65
CA THR A 120 4.58 -8.76 12.54
C THR A 120 4.07 -7.52 11.78
N LEU A 121 3.39 -7.74 10.65
CA LEU A 121 2.85 -6.65 9.83
C LEU A 121 1.75 -5.90 10.57
N GLU A 122 0.88 -6.61 11.29
CA GLU A 122 -0.25 -6.02 12.02
C GLU A 122 0.25 -5.16 13.19
N GLU A 123 1.27 -5.59 13.94
CA GLU A 123 1.90 -4.84 15.02
C GLU A 123 2.59 -3.58 14.49
N SER A 124 3.33 -3.71 13.38
CA SER A 124 3.98 -2.58 12.74
C SER A 124 2.97 -1.57 12.21
N ALA A 125 1.87 -2.04 11.62
CA ALA A 125 0.79 -1.18 11.15
C ALA A 125 0.10 -0.46 12.32
N PHE A 126 -0.16 -1.17 13.42
CA PHE A 126 -0.79 -0.56 14.59
C PHE A 126 0.13 0.44 15.29
N TYR A 127 1.42 0.14 15.39
CA TYR A 127 2.42 1.10 15.90
C TYR A 127 2.39 2.39 15.09
N LEU A 128 2.47 2.30 13.76
CA LEU A 128 2.43 3.47 12.88
C LEU A 128 1.08 4.19 12.98
N HIS A 129 -0.04 3.45 13.10
CA HIS A 129 -1.37 4.05 13.31
C HIS A 129 -1.42 4.94 14.56
N LEU A 130 -0.81 4.49 15.65
CA LEU A 130 -0.81 5.22 16.92
C LEU A 130 0.16 6.40 16.93
N THR A 131 1.27 6.31 16.23
CA THR A 131 2.38 7.26 16.33
C THR A 131 2.46 8.27 15.19
N MET A 132 1.90 7.98 14.02
CA MET A 132 1.95 8.90 12.89
C MET A 132 0.88 9.99 13.00
N ASN A 133 1.32 11.25 13.06
CA ASN A 133 0.45 12.43 13.07
C ASN A 133 0.40 13.07 11.68
N SER A 134 -0.26 12.39 10.75
CA SER A 134 -0.41 12.87 9.38
C SER A 134 -1.77 12.51 8.82
N SER A 135 -2.36 13.39 8.02
CA SER A 135 -3.54 13.07 7.23
C SER A 135 -3.21 12.28 5.97
N LYS A 136 -1.94 12.23 5.55
CA LYS A 136 -1.50 11.44 4.40
C LYS A 136 -1.49 9.95 4.79
N PRO A 137 -1.95 9.05 3.91
CA PRO A 137 -2.04 7.63 4.23
C PRO A 137 -0.67 6.99 4.41
N VAL A 138 -0.59 6.08 5.39
CA VAL A 138 0.51 5.12 5.57
C VAL A 138 -0.05 3.74 5.30
N VAL A 139 0.44 3.09 4.25
CA VAL A 139 -0.08 1.80 3.77
C VAL A 139 1.00 0.74 3.92
N LEU A 140 0.70 -0.34 4.63
CA LEU A 140 1.58 -1.50 4.71
C LEU A 140 1.08 -2.60 3.78
N THR A 141 2.03 -3.31 3.19
CA THR A 141 1.75 -4.47 2.37
C THR A 141 2.83 -5.53 2.53
N GLY A 142 2.51 -6.74 2.15
CA GLY A 142 3.41 -7.88 2.20
C GLY A 142 3.06 -8.91 1.13
N ALA A 143 3.63 -10.10 1.24
CA ALA A 143 3.28 -11.24 0.41
C ALA A 143 3.31 -12.52 1.23
N MET A 144 2.46 -13.47 0.86
CA MET A 144 2.44 -14.81 1.44
C MET A 144 3.32 -15.79 0.65
N ARG A 145 3.75 -15.40 -0.56
CA ARG A 145 4.59 -16.19 -1.45
C ARG A 145 5.84 -15.41 -1.82
N PRO A 146 7.02 -16.05 -1.88
CA PRO A 146 8.26 -15.38 -2.28
C PRO A 146 8.17 -14.80 -3.69
N ALA A 147 8.96 -13.76 -3.96
CA ALA A 147 8.94 -13.03 -5.23
C ALA A 147 9.22 -13.94 -6.45
N THR A 148 9.99 -15.00 -6.27
CA THR A 148 10.31 -15.98 -7.32
C THR A 148 9.25 -17.06 -7.52
N SER A 149 8.19 -17.08 -6.70
CA SER A 149 7.11 -18.06 -6.84
C SER A 149 6.34 -17.86 -8.16
N LEU A 150 5.94 -18.98 -8.78
CA LEU A 150 5.11 -18.97 -10.00
C LEU A 150 3.83 -18.14 -9.84
N SER A 151 3.29 -18.09 -8.63
CA SER A 151 2.07 -17.34 -8.30
C SER A 151 2.33 -16.32 -7.18
N ALA A 152 3.46 -15.59 -7.26
CA ALA A 152 3.80 -14.53 -6.33
C ALA A 152 2.67 -13.49 -6.24
N ASP A 153 2.25 -13.19 -5.00
CA ASP A 153 1.20 -12.19 -4.73
C ASP A 153 1.77 -10.79 -4.43
N GLY A 154 3.09 -10.68 -4.24
CA GLY A 154 3.76 -9.42 -3.94
C GLY A 154 3.54 -8.31 -4.97
N PRO A 155 3.72 -8.56 -6.28
CA PRO A 155 3.56 -7.54 -7.31
C PRO A 155 2.20 -6.86 -7.30
N ILE A 156 1.11 -7.61 -7.25
CA ILE A 156 -0.23 -7.02 -7.21
C ILE A 156 -0.50 -6.31 -5.89
N ASN A 157 0.02 -6.84 -4.77
CA ASN A 157 -0.14 -6.21 -3.46
C ASN A 157 0.58 -4.85 -3.38
N ILE A 158 1.79 -4.72 -3.94
CA ILE A 158 2.50 -3.42 -4.03
C ILE A 158 1.70 -2.44 -4.88
N ARG A 159 1.26 -2.87 -6.07
CA ARG A 159 0.49 -2.01 -6.98
C ARG A 159 -0.78 -1.49 -6.32
N ASP A 160 -1.52 -2.36 -5.66
CA ASP A 160 -2.75 -2.02 -4.94
C ASP A 160 -2.47 -1.08 -3.76
N ALA A 161 -1.40 -1.33 -3.00
CA ALA A 161 -0.97 -0.46 -1.90
C ALA A 161 -0.61 0.95 -2.39
N VAL A 162 0.11 1.05 -3.53
CA VAL A 162 0.44 2.34 -4.16
C VAL A 162 -0.83 3.05 -4.62
N ALA A 163 -1.79 2.36 -5.25
CA ALA A 163 -3.05 2.95 -5.65
C ALA A 163 -3.85 3.50 -4.45
N VAL A 164 -3.85 2.78 -3.33
CA VAL A 164 -4.48 3.24 -2.08
C VAL A 164 -3.74 4.45 -1.50
N ALA A 165 -2.41 4.43 -1.43
CA ALA A 165 -1.62 5.55 -0.92
C ALA A 165 -1.75 6.82 -1.77
N ALA A 166 -1.97 6.67 -3.07
CA ALA A 166 -2.22 7.76 -4.01
C ALA A 166 -3.65 8.32 -3.93
N SER A 167 -4.59 7.57 -3.33
CA SER A 167 -6.00 7.93 -3.32
C SER A 167 -6.32 9.01 -2.28
N PRO A 168 -6.99 10.12 -2.67
CA PRO A 168 -7.51 11.10 -1.72
C PRO A 168 -8.47 10.50 -0.69
N GLN A 169 -9.18 9.42 -1.04
CA GLN A 169 -10.12 8.73 -0.14
C GLN A 169 -9.42 7.98 1.00
N ALA A 170 -8.11 7.70 0.89
CA ALA A 170 -7.33 7.08 1.95
C ALA A 170 -6.85 8.06 3.02
N ARG A 171 -6.99 9.38 2.79
CA ARG A 171 -6.54 10.40 3.74
C ARG A 171 -7.31 10.35 5.05
N ALA A 172 -6.63 10.69 6.15
CA ALA A 172 -7.17 10.75 7.50
C ALA A 172 -7.76 9.42 8.05
N ARG A 173 -7.35 8.27 7.47
CA ARG A 173 -7.76 6.93 7.94
C ARG A 173 -6.72 6.25 8.82
N GLY A 174 -5.60 6.93 9.12
CA GLY A 174 -4.46 6.34 9.83
C GLY A 174 -3.71 5.34 8.97
N ALA A 175 -3.07 4.37 9.61
CA ALA A 175 -2.37 3.32 8.88
C ALA A 175 -3.34 2.23 8.38
N LEU A 176 -3.06 1.74 7.17
CA LEU A 176 -3.87 0.76 6.45
C LEU A 176 -3.00 -0.45 6.07
N ILE A 177 -3.61 -1.62 6.03
CA ILE A 177 -3.00 -2.81 5.43
C ILE A 177 -3.72 -3.10 4.12
N VAL A 178 -2.95 -3.27 3.04
CA VAL A 178 -3.48 -3.61 1.71
C VAL A 178 -2.84 -4.92 1.25
N MET A 179 -3.61 -5.98 1.21
CA MET A 179 -3.20 -7.30 0.72
C MET A 179 -4.39 -8.02 0.08
N ASN A 180 -4.13 -8.78 -0.96
CA ASN A 180 -5.14 -9.58 -1.69
C ASN A 180 -6.38 -8.75 -2.08
N GLY A 181 -6.16 -7.52 -2.58
CA GLY A 181 -7.21 -6.59 -2.97
C GLY A 181 -8.10 -6.09 -1.82
N ARG A 182 -7.70 -6.25 -0.57
CA ARG A 182 -8.44 -5.83 0.63
C ARG A 182 -7.78 -4.61 1.25
N ILE A 183 -8.59 -3.65 1.69
CA ILE A 183 -8.15 -2.48 2.46
C ILE A 183 -8.65 -2.67 3.89
N ILE A 184 -7.71 -2.82 4.82
CA ILE A 184 -7.98 -3.16 6.22
C ILE A 184 -7.40 -2.05 7.11
N SER A 185 -8.14 -1.65 8.14
CA SER A 185 -7.62 -0.75 9.17
C SER A 185 -6.55 -1.45 10.01
N ALA A 186 -5.44 -0.78 10.29
CA ALA A 186 -4.44 -1.28 11.21
C ALA A 186 -4.98 -1.59 12.62
N ARG A 187 -6.10 -0.99 13.01
CA ARG A 187 -6.75 -1.23 14.30
C ARG A 187 -7.39 -2.61 14.44
N THR A 188 -7.76 -3.22 13.32
CA THR A 188 -8.60 -4.41 13.30
C THR A 188 -8.06 -5.53 12.43
N ALA A 189 -6.90 -5.28 11.83
CA ALA A 189 -6.21 -6.26 11.02
C ALA A 189 -5.63 -7.37 11.90
N VAL A 190 -5.87 -8.62 11.51
CA VAL A 190 -5.30 -9.81 12.16
C VAL A 190 -4.82 -10.79 11.09
N LYS A 191 -3.62 -11.35 11.27
CA LYS A 191 -3.13 -12.47 10.46
C LYS A 191 -3.84 -13.75 10.90
N ALA A 192 -4.87 -14.14 10.15
CA ALA A 192 -5.71 -15.30 10.45
C ALA A 192 -5.29 -16.58 9.71
N GLY A 193 -4.30 -16.50 8.84
CA GLY A 193 -3.78 -17.64 8.07
C GLY A 193 -2.28 -17.55 7.86
N THR A 194 -1.62 -18.70 7.70
CA THR A 194 -0.17 -18.79 7.57
C THR A 194 0.31 -19.14 6.17
N LEU A 195 -0.56 -19.62 5.30
CA LEU A 195 -0.21 -20.09 3.94
C LEU A 195 -1.04 -19.41 2.85
N ASP A 196 -2.29 -19.07 3.14
CA ASP A 196 -3.20 -18.50 2.15
C ASP A 196 -2.86 -17.05 1.85
N VAL A 197 -3.03 -16.63 0.59
CA VAL A 197 -2.90 -15.20 0.21
C VAL A 197 -3.94 -14.32 0.90
N GLU A 198 -5.07 -14.89 1.34
CA GLU A 198 -6.08 -14.24 2.18
C GLU A 198 -5.72 -14.36 3.67
N ALA A 199 -4.48 -14.13 4.03
CA ALA A 199 -4.01 -14.30 5.41
C ALA A 199 -4.55 -13.21 6.36
N PHE A 200 -4.77 -11.99 5.90
CA PHE A 200 -5.23 -10.88 6.75
C PHE A 200 -6.74 -10.67 6.70
N ARG A 201 -7.32 -10.49 7.87
CA ARG A 201 -8.77 -10.28 8.05
C ARG A 201 -9.02 -9.12 9.00
N ALA A 202 -10.20 -8.50 8.86
CA ALA A 202 -10.79 -7.57 9.82
C ALA A 202 -11.99 -8.28 10.47
N LEU A 203 -11.78 -8.94 11.60
CA LEU A 203 -12.71 -9.93 12.11
C LEU A 203 -14.13 -9.37 12.38
N GLU A 204 -14.27 -8.36 13.24
CA GLU A 204 -15.57 -7.85 13.64
C GLU A 204 -15.98 -6.57 12.92
N SER A 205 -15.02 -5.73 12.57
CA SER A 205 -15.27 -4.41 11.97
C SER A 205 -15.51 -4.45 10.44
N GLY A 206 -15.15 -5.55 9.79
CA GLY A 206 -15.18 -5.67 8.33
C GLY A 206 -14.07 -4.88 7.62
N LEU A 207 -14.08 -4.95 6.31
CA LEU A 207 -13.11 -4.24 5.45
C LEU A 207 -13.47 -2.76 5.35
N LEU A 208 -12.47 -1.89 5.30
CA LEU A 208 -12.67 -0.48 4.92
C LEU A 208 -12.99 -0.34 3.44
N GLY A 209 -12.54 -1.27 2.61
CA GLY A 209 -12.74 -1.24 1.18
C GLY A 209 -12.02 -2.37 0.46
N ARG A 210 -12.01 -2.26 -0.87
CA ARG A 210 -11.26 -3.17 -1.76
C ARG A 210 -10.58 -2.39 -2.87
N VAL A 211 -9.55 -2.98 -3.44
CA VAL A 211 -9.03 -2.55 -4.74
C VAL A 211 -9.67 -3.42 -5.83
N ILE A 212 -10.35 -2.79 -6.75
CA ILE A 212 -11.07 -3.44 -7.86
C ILE A 212 -10.52 -2.86 -9.16
N ASN A 213 -9.96 -3.71 -10.02
CA ASN A 213 -9.32 -3.28 -11.27
C ASN A 213 -8.26 -2.18 -11.05
N GLY A 214 -7.51 -2.27 -9.94
CA GLY A 214 -6.47 -1.31 -9.57
C GLY A 214 -7.01 0.03 -9.04
N GLN A 215 -8.32 0.13 -8.76
CA GLN A 215 -8.95 1.33 -8.21
C GLN A 215 -9.40 1.07 -6.77
N PRO A 216 -8.99 1.89 -5.79
CA PRO A 216 -9.48 1.81 -4.42
C PRO A 216 -10.97 2.17 -4.34
N VAL A 217 -11.75 1.30 -3.72
CA VAL A 217 -13.17 1.51 -3.44
C VAL A 217 -13.37 1.37 -1.94
N PHE A 218 -13.64 2.48 -1.27
CA PHE A 218 -13.93 2.50 0.17
C PHE A 218 -15.43 2.37 0.41
N TYR A 219 -15.81 1.58 1.41
CA TYR A 219 -17.22 1.30 1.73
C TYR A 219 -17.86 2.37 2.61
N HIS A 220 -17.02 3.11 3.36
CA HIS A 220 -17.46 4.13 4.28
C HIS A 220 -16.71 5.44 4.07
N SER A 221 -17.34 6.57 4.32
CA SER A 221 -16.69 7.87 4.43
C SER A 221 -15.76 7.89 5.64
N GLY A 222 -14.61 8.56 5.56
CA GLY A 222 -13.49 8.44 6.50
C GLY A 222 -13.67 8.88 7.95
N GLU A 223 -14.91 9.07 8.43
CA GLU A 223 -15.19 9.58 9.78
C GLU A 223 -15.68 8.51 10.77
N ASP A 224 -15.29 7.26 10.61
CA ASP A 224 -15.77 6.15 11.44
C ASP A 224 -15.13 6.14 12.83
N GLY A 225 -15.63 6.97 13.73
CA GLY A 225 -15.34 6.96 15.16
C GLY A 225 -14.01 7.61 15.55
N PRO A 226 -13.67 7.64 16.84
CA PRO A 226 -12.43 8.25 17.32
C PRO A 226 -11.25 7.48 16.74
N VAL A 227 -10.63 8.07 15.75
CA VAL A 227 -9.39 7.56 15.17
C VAL A 227 -8.31 7.72 16.21
N LEU A 228 -7.74 6.62 16.69
CA LEU A 228 -6.57 6.65 17.56
C LEU A 228 -5.29 7.05 16.83
N ALA A 229 -5.39 7.33 15.52
CA ALA A 229 -4.26 7.71 14.70
C ALA A 229 -3.55 8.94 15.28
N GLY A 230 -2.24 8.82 15.44
CA GLY A 230 -1.41 9.89 15.99
C GLY A 230 -1.59 10.17 17.48
N THR A 231 -2.42 9.42 18.23
CA THR A 231 -2.66 9.64 19.67
C THR A 231 -1.35 9.63 20.47
N TYR A 232 -0.39 8.83 20.05
CA TYR A 232 0.92 8.70 20.69
C TYR A 232 2.06 9.27 19.83
N ALA A 233 1.80 10.29 19.03
CA ALA A 233 2.78 10.90 18.13
C ALA A 233 4.05 11.36 18.86
N ALA A 234 3.95 11.79 20.14
CA ALA A 234 5.10 12.15 20.97
C ALA A 234 6.08 10.99 21.20
N HIS A 235 5.65 9.74 20.99
CA HIS A 235 6.47 8.55 21.13
C HIS A 235 7.02 8.03 19.80
N ALA A 236 6.68 8.69 18.69
CA ALA A 236 7.19 8.33 17.37
C ALA A 236 8.71 8.41 17.32
N GLY A 237 9.36 7.34 16.90
CA GLY A 237 10.80 7.29 16.75
C GLY A 237 11.61 7.24 18.07
N GLN A 238 10.98 7.01 19.23
CA GLN A 238 11.70 6.78 20.49
C GLN A 238 12.33 5.39 20.51
N ASP A 239 13.64 5.32 20.73
CA ASP A 239 14.37 4.05 20.76
C ASP A 239 14.24 3.31 22.12
N ASN A 240 13.82 4.01 23.19
CA ASN A 240 13.72 3.48 24.55
C ASN A 240 12.27 3.20 24.95
N LEU A 241 11.59 2.35 24.19
CA LEU A 241 10.28 1.85 24.61
C LEU A 241 10.45 0.85 25.76
N PRO A 242 9.50 0.82 26.74
CA PRO A 242 9.56 -0.15 27.83
C PRO A 242 9.43 -1.58 27.28
N ARG A 243 10.08 -2.52 27.96
CA ARG A 243 9.91 -3.94 27.66
C ARG A 243 8.46 -4.36 27.97
N VAL A 244 7.84 -5.04 27.03
CA VAL A 244 6.52 -5.67 27.18
C VAL A 244 6.65 -7.12 26.77
N ASP A 245 6.25 -8.03 27.67
CA ASP A 245 6.20 -9.46 27.40
C ASP A 245 4.73 -9.89 27.27
N VAL A 246 4.40 -10.64 26.22
CA VAL A 246 3.08 -11.21 26.02
C VAL A 246 3.09 -12.66 26.48
N LEU A 247 2.23 -12.99 27.43
CA LEU A 247 2.06 -14.35 27.93
C LEU A 247 0.72 -14.90 27.44
N TYR A 248 0.75 -16.02 26.78
CA TYR A 248 -0.45 -16.79 26.43
C TYR A 248 -0.68 -17.85 27.48
N ALA A 249 -1.89 -17.87 28.06
CA ALA A 249 -2.31 -18.87 29.06
C ALA A 249 -3.24 -19.91 28.43
#